data_b111fa0c9aed148aad28de51097a202b
#
_entry.id   b111fa0c9aed148aad28de51097a202b
#
_cell.length_a   1.000
_cell.length_b   1.000
_cell.length_c   1.000
_cell.angle_alpha   90.00
_cell.angle_beta   90.00
_cell.angle_gamma   90.00
#
_symmetry.space_group_name_H-M   'P 1'
#
loop_
_entity.id
_entity.type
_entity.pdbx_description
1 polymer ?
#
loop_
_entity_poly.entity_id
_entity_poly.type
_entity_poly.pdbx_seq_one_letter_code
_entity_poly.pdbx_strand_id
1 'polypeptide(L)'
;LDMDLQPRAMTRDLDWGIPVPVEGAEGKVLYVWFDAPIGYISNTKELCDAQPEKWGTWQTWWQDPSSRLIHFIGKDNIVFHCIVFPTMLKAHGGYILPDNVPANEFLNLENDKISTSRNWAVWLHEYLVDFPGKQDVLRYVLTANAPETKDNNFTWKDFQDRNNNELVAVYGNFVNRALQLTKKYFGGIVPECGELQDVDRKAIEEFKDVKQK
;
A
#
# COMPACT_ATOMS: atom_id res chain seq x y z
N LEU A 1 17.83 -18.47 1.78
CA LEU A 1 17.25 -19.81 1.46
C LEU A 1 18.21 -20.98 1.82
N ASP A 2 19.18 -20.74 2.69
CA ASP A 2 20.15 -21.76 3.12
C ASP A 2 19.57 -22.72 4.17
N MET A 3 18.31 -22.51 4.57
CA MET A 3 17.56 -23.41 5.45
C MET A 3 16.60 -24.22 4.59
N ASP A 4 16.60 -25.55 4.76
CA ASP A 4 15.68 -26.44 4.09
C ASP A 4 14.22 -26.04 4.38
N LEU A 5 13.44 -25.77 3.33
CA LEU A 5 12.02 -25.49 3.48
C LEU A 5 11.30 -26.74 4.00
N GLN A 6 10.64 -26.61 5.13
CA GLN A 6 9.89 -27.72 5.71
C GLN A 6 8.60 -27.96 4.90
N PRO A 7 8.20 -29.23 4.71
CA PRO A 7 6.93 -29.56 4.07
C PRO A 7 5.76 -28.86 4.77
N ARG A 8 4.83 -28.34 3.97
CA ARG A 8 3.61 -27.69 4.46
C ARG A 8 2.38 -28.43 3.98
N ALA A 9 1.45 -28.71 4.89
CA ALA A 9 0.16 -29.27 4.52
C ALA A 9 -0.67 -28.22 3.74
N MET A 10 -0.99 -28.54 2.48
CA MET A 10 -1.77 -27.71 1.58
C MET A 10 -3.23 -28.13 1.48
N THR A 11 -3.67 -29.04 2.36
CA THR A 11 -5.03 -29.56 2.39
C THR A 11 -5.63 -29.40 3.79
N ARG A 12 -6.96 -29.37 3.85
CA ARG A 12 -7.73 -29.33 5.10
C ARG A 12 -8.90 -30.31 5.03
N ASP A 13 -9.27 -30.85 6.18
CA ASP A 13 -10.48 -31.66 6.35
C ASP A 13 -11.64 -30.73 6.72
N LEU A 14 -12.29 -30.18 5.71
CA LEU A 14 -13.41 -29.25 5.82
C LEU A 14 -14.49 -29.60 4.79
N ASP A 15 -15.73 -29.34 5.14
CA ASP A 15 -16.89 -29.56 4.24
C ASP A 15 -17.03 -28.48 3.18
N TRP A 16 -16.37 -27.32 3.35
CA TRP A 16 -16.45 -26.20 2.44
C TRP A 16 -15.05 -25.78 1.96
N GLY A 17 -14.91 -25.60 0.67
CA GLY A 17 -13.66 -25.19 0.03
C GLY A 17 -13.52 -25.76 -1.39
N ILE A 18 -12.36 -25.54 -1.99
CA ILE A 18 -12.01 -26.10 -3.30
C ILE A 18 -11.56 -27.55 -3.10
N PRO A 19 -12.24 -28.56 -3.69
CA PRO A 19 -11.82 -29.95 -3.59
C PRO A 19 -10.40 -30.13 -4.13
N VAL A 20 -9.61 -30.96 -3.46
CA VAL A 20 -8.25 -31.29 -3.89
C VAL A 20 -8.31 -32.17 -5.13
N PRO A 21 -7.78 -31.76 -6.29
CA PRO A 21 -7.89 -32.49 -7.55
C PRO A 21 -6.79 -33.57 -7.70
N VAL A 22 -6.59 -34.39 -6.64
CA VAL A 22 -5.58 -35.42 -6.61
C VAL A 22 -6.20 -36.72 -6.09
N GLU A 23 -5.89 -37.82 -6.75
CA GLU A 23 -6.34 -39.18 -6.34
C GLU A 23 -5.88 -39.49 -4.90
N GLY A 24 -6.77 -40.04 -4.09
CA GLY A 24 -6.51 -40.33 -2.67
C GLY A 24 -6.70 -39.13 -1.73
N ALA A 25 -7.23 -38.02 -2.23
CA ALA A 25 -7.53 -36.83 -1.44
C ALA A 25 -9.05 -36.56 -1.31
N GLU A 26 -9.86 -37.60 -1.40
CA GLU A 26 -11.31 -37.49 -1.31
C GLU A 26 -11.73 -36.91 0.06
N GLY A 27 -12.67 -35.97 0.05
CA GLY A 27 -13.12 -35.27 1.25
C GLY A 27 -12.15 -34.21 1.80
N LYS A 28 -11.07 -33.93 1.07
CA LYS A 28 -10.15 -32.83 1.41
C LYS A 28 -10.36 -31.63 0.51
N VAL A 29 -10.15 -30.44 1.09
CA VAL A 29 -10.17 -29.17 0.36
C VAL A 29 -8.79 -28.51 0.38
N LEU A 30 -8.52 -27.62 -0.56
CA LEU A 30 -7.30 -26.83 -0.57
C LEU A 30 -7.26 -25.91 0.66
N TYR A 31 -6.06 -25.74 1.20
CA TYR A 31 -5.83 -24.74 2.23
C TYR A 31 -6.00 -23.33 1.66
N VAL A 32 -6.81 -22.51 2.31
CA VAL A 32 -7.19 -21.17 1.81
C VAL A 32 -6.01 -20.29 1.38
N TRP A 33 -4.88 -20.34 2.06
CA TRP A 33 -3.71 -19.57 1.66
C TRP A 33 -2.95 -20.13 0.46
N PHE A 34 -3.31 -21.32 -0.01
CA PHE A 34 -2.78 -21.85 -1.25
C PHE A 34 -3.52 -21.29 -2.46
N ASP A 35 -4.83 -21.11 -2.38
CA ASP A 35 -5.66 -20.60 -3.48
C ASP A 35 -5.95 -19.08 -3.38
N ALA A 36 -5.97 -18.51 -2.17
CA ALA A 36 -6.30 -17.09 -1.96
C ALA A 36 -5.50 -16.09 -2.82
N PRO A 37 -4.18 -16.26 -3.07
CA PRO A 37 -3.43 -15.34 -3.91
C PRO A 37 -3.92 -15.29 -5.38
N ILE A 38 -4.62 -16.32 -5.86
CA ILE A 38 -5.24 -16.33 -7.20
C ILE A 38 -6.32 -15.23 -7.30
N GLY A 39 -6.88 -14.82 -6.17
CA GLY A 39 -7.84 -13.72 -6.08
C GLY A 39 -7.32 -12.41 -6.70
N TYR A 40 -6.02 -12.15 -6.64
CA TYR A 40 -5.43 -10.97 -7.29
C TYR A 40 -5.64 -11.00 -8.81
N ILE A 41 -5.44 -12.16 -9.42
CA ILE A 41 -5.66 -12.36 -10.86
C ILE A 41 -7.15 -12.29 -11.18
N SER A 42 -7.99 -12.94 -10.36
CA SER A 42 -9.44 -12.96 -10.54
C SER A 42 -10.04 -11.57 -10.47
N ASN A 43 -9.63 -10.75 -9.50
CA ASN A 43 -10.09 -9.36 -9.35
C ASN A 43 -9.67 -8.50 -10.55
N THR A 44 -8.44 -8.67 -11.03
CA THR A 44 -7.97 -7.98 -12.25
C THR A 44 -8.80 -8.40 -13.46
N LYS A 45 -9.07 -9.69 -13.59
CA LYS A 45 -9.90 -10.21 -14.68
C LYS A 45 -11.32 -9.66 -14.63
N GLU A 46 -11.96 -9.67 -13.46
CA GLU A 46 -13.31 -9.12 -13.28
C GLU A 46 -13.37 -7.63 -13.68
N LEU A 47 -12.38 -6.83 -13.26
CA LEU A 47 -12.30 -5.42 -13.61
C LEU A 47 -12.13 -5.22 -15.13
N CYS A 48 -11.25 -5.98 -15.76
CA CYS A 48 -11.01 -5.89 -17.20
C CYS A 48 -12.24 -6.34 -18.01
N ASP A 49 -12.90 -7.41 -17.59
CA ASP A 49 -14.13 -7.89 -18.23
C ASP A 49 -15.28 -6.89 -18.10
N ALA A 50 -15.38 -6.18 -16.96
CA ALA A 50 -16.40 -5.18 -16.72
C ALA A 50 -16.16 -3.86 -17.49
N GLN A 51 -14.90 -3.49 -17.75
CA GLN A 51 -14.52 -2.23 -18.39
C GLN A 51 -13.36 -2.42 -19.40
N PRO A 52 -13.56 -3.22 -20.45
CA PRO A 52 -12.47 -3.59 -21.36
C PRO A 52 -11.88 -2.41 -22.14
N GLU A 53 -12.70 -1.43 -22.48
CA GLU A 53 -12.28 -0.18 -23.16
C GLU A 53 -11.26 0.63 -22.34
N LYS A 54 -11.35 0.53 -21.01
CA LYS A 54 -10.50 1.28 -20.10
C LYS A 54 -9.27 0.51 -19.64
N TRP A 55 -9.43 -0.78 -19.37
CA TRP A 55 -8.41 -1.58 -18.70
C TRP A 55 -7.77 -2.64 -19.60
N GLY A 56 -8.29 -2.85 -20.83
CA GLY A 56 -7.81 -3.88 -21.73
C GLY A 56 -8.12 -5.28 -21.23
N THR A 57 -7.17 -6.19 -21.40
CA THR A 57 -7.29 -7.58 -20.97
C THR A 57 -6.45 -7.83 -19.71
N TRP A 58 -6.89 -8.76 -18.86
CA TRP A 58 -6.16 -9.11 -17.64
C TRP A 58 -4.76 -9.68 -17.92
N GLN A 59 -4.56 -10.30 -19.09
CA GLN A 59 -3.26 -10.82 -19.52
C GLN A 59 -2.20 -9.71 -19.63
N THR A 60 -2.59 -8.51 -20.09
CA THR A 60 -1.69 -7.35 -20.16
C THR A 60 -1.10 -7.01 -18.80
N TRP A 61 -1.85 -7.24 -17.73
CA TRP A 61 -1.41 -6.94 -16.36
C TRP A 61 -0.59 -8.06 -15.72
N TRP A 62 -0.88 -9.33 -16.09
CA TRP A 62 -0.31 -10.48 -15.39
C TRP A 62 0.65 -11.33 -16.23
N GLN A 63 0.68 -11.14 -17.55
CA GLN A 63 1.47 -11.95 -18.47
C GLN A 63 2.41 -11.13 -19.35
N ASP A 64 2.26 -9.80 -19.41
CA ASP A 64 3.13 -8.93 -20.19
C ASP A 64 4.42 -8.62 -19.39
N PRO A 65 5.61 -8.94 -19.91
CA PRO A 65 6.89 -8.68 -19.25
C PRO A 65 7.17 -7.19 -18.99
N SER A 66 6.47 -6.27 -19.66
CA SER A 66 6.59 -4.83 -19.42
C SER A 66 5.80 -4.36 -18.19
N SER A 67 4.87 -5.17 -17.71
CA SER A 67 4.11 -4.90 -16.48
C SER A 67 4.96 -5.18 -15.24
N ARG A 68 4.73 -4.42 -14.19
CA ARG A 68 5.41 -4.57 -12.90
C ARG A 68 4.42 -4.97 -11.81
N LEU A 69 4.74 -6.02 -11.07
CA LEU A 69 3.94 -6.52 -9.96
C LEU A 69 4.61 -6.16 -8.63
N ILE A 70 3.90 -5.41 -7.79
CA ILE A 70 4.38 -5.04 -6.45
C ILE A 70 3.29 -5.42 -5.44
N HIS A 71 3.66 -6.20 -4.42
CA HIS A 71 2.77 -6.59 -3.34
C HIS A 71 3.07 -5.81 -2.06
N PHE A 72 2.13 -4.99 -1.59
CA PHE A 72 2.19 -4.37 -0.28
C PHE A 72 1.46 -5.26 0.73
N ILE A 73 2.18 -5.81 1.70
CA ILE A 73 1.66 -6.81 2.63
C ILE A 73 2.09 -6.54 4.08
N GLY A 74 1.47 -7.23 5.02
CA GLY A 74 2.01 -7.38 6.38
C GLY A 74 3.04 -8.52 6.45
N LYS A 75 3.96 -8.47 7.40
CA LYS A 75 5.07 -9.43 7.56
C LYS A 75 4.63 -10.88 7.70
N ASP A 76 3.46 -11.12 8.23
CA ASP A 76 2.87 -12.46 8.39
C ASP A 76 2.54 -13.14 7.05
N ASN A 77 2.46 -12.37 5.97
CA ASN A 77 2.19 -12.85 4.62
C ASN A 77 3.45 -13.01 3.73
N ILE A 78 4.65 -12.80 4.25
CA ILE A 78 5.91 -12.86 3.48
C ILE A 78 6.07 -14.23 2.80
N VAL A 79 5.86 -15.33 3.51
CA VAL A 79 6.04 -16.68 2.98
C VAL A 79 5.12 -16.93 1.77
N PHE A 80 3.88 -16.46 1.83
CA PHE A 80 2.91 -16.67 0.75
C PHE A 80 3.22 -15.81 -0.48
N HIS A 81 3.67 -14.58 -0.30
CA HIS A 81 3.92 -13.65 -1.40
C HIS A 81 5.34 -13.71 -1.96
N CYS A 82 6.32 -14.16 -1.16
CA CYS A 82 7.71 -14.29 -1.62
C CYS A 82 8.10 -15.71 -2.04
N ILE A 83 7.37 -16.74 -1.59
CA ILE A 83 7.72 -18.13 -1.87
C ILE A 83 6.56 -18.87 -2.55
N VAL A 84 5.42 -19.03 -1.88
CA VAL A 84 4.34 -19.90 -2.36
C VAL A 84 3.75 -19.40 -3.67
N PHE A 85 3.23 -18.17 -3.70
CA PHE A 85 2.59 -17.62 -4.87
C PHE A 85 3.53 -17.46 -6.08
N PRO A 86 4.75 -16.91 -5.95
CA PRO A 86 5.72 -16.91 -7.05
C PRO A 86 6.07 -18.31 -7.58
N THR A 87 6.16 -19.30 -6.69
CA THR A 87 6.40 -20.69 -7.11
C THR A 87 5.24 -21.24 -7.92
N MET A 88 4.00 -20.97 -7.54
CA MET A 88 2.81 -21.37 -8.29
C MET A 88 2.78 -20.70 -9.67
N LEU A 89 3.00 -19.39 -9.75
CA LEU A 89 3.05 -18.64 -11.00
C LEU A 89 4.13 -19.17 -11.94
N LYS A 90 5.31 -19.45 -11.38
CA LYS A 90 6.44 -20.01 -12.12
C LYS A 90 6.18 -21.44 -12.60
N ALA A 91 5.59 -22.29 -11.77
CA ALA A 91 5.25 -23.67 -12.11
C ALA A 91 4.17 -23.74 -13.18
N HIS A 92 3.17 -22.86 -13.13
CA HIS A 92 2.14 -22.74 -14.16
C HIS A 92 2.73 -22.23 -15.48
N GLY A 93 3.63 -21.26 -15.41
CA GLY A 93 4.22 -20.58 -16.56
C GLY A 93 3.35 -19.47 -17.14
N GLY A 94 4.00 -18.55 -17.89
CA GLY A 94 3.31 -17.47 -18.60
C GLY A 94 2.89 -16.28 -17.75
N TYR A 95 3.20 -16.25 -16.45
CA TYR A 95 2.92 -15.12 -15.56
C TYR A 95 4.20 -14.35 -15.23
N ILE A 96 4.06 -13.04 -15.03
CA ILE A 96 5.12 -12.21 -14.42
C ILE A 96 5.26 -12.58 -12.94
N LEU A 97 6.46 -12.37 -12.39
CA LEU A 97 6.73 -12.56 -10.98
C LEU A 97 6.79 -11.19 -10.27
N PRO A 98 6.62 -11.15 -8.93
CA PRO A 98 6.76 -9.90 -8.20
C PRO A 98 8.16 -9.29 -8.35
N ASP A 99 8.21 -8.00 -8.71
CA ASP A 99 9.43 -7.20 -8.71
C ASP A 99 9.85 -6.82 -7.29
N ASN A 100 8.86 -6.55 -6.45
CA ASN A 100 9.08 -6.18 -5.06
C ASN A 100 7.88 -6.56 -4.19
N VAL A 101 8.18 -6.87 -2.92
CA VAL A 101 7.19 -7.22 -1.90
C VAL A 101 7.48 -6.41 -0.63
N PRO A 102 7.11 -5.11 -0.59
CA PRO A 102 7.21 -4.31 0.62
C PRO A 102 6.33 -4.90 1.72
N ALA A 103 6.97 -5.39 2.78
CA ALA A 103 6.31 -6.04 3.91
C ALA A 103 6.39 -5.13 5.14
N ASN A 104 5.25 -4.64 5.62
CA ASN A 104 5.20 -3.84 6.82
C ASN A 104 5.17 -4.71 8.09
N GLU A 105 5.81 -4.20 9.13
CA GLU A 105 5.67 -4.66 10.50
C GLU A 105 4.26 -4.29 11.05
N PHE A 106 3.99 -4.55 12.33
CA PHE A 106 2.67 -4.25 12.90
C PHE A 106 2.53 -2.78 13.33
N LEU A 107 1.34 -2.24 13.10
CA LEU A 107 0.91 -0.98 13.67
C LEU A 107 0.01 -1.25 14.88
N ASN A 108 0.42 -0.79 16.06
CA ASN A 108 -0.36 -0.84 17.28
C ASN A 108 -1.23 0.42 17.43
N LEU A 109 -2.19 0.38 18.32
CA LEU A 109 -3.05 1.49 18.70
C LEU A 109 -2.94 1.75 20.20
N GLU A 110 -2.49 2.96 20.58
CA GLU A 110 -2.33 3.35 21.99
C GLU A 110 -1.53 2.31 22.80
N ASN A 111 -0.43 1.80 22.21
CA ASN A 111 0.47 0.79 22.78
C ASN A 111 -0.14 -0.62 22.93
N ASP A 112 -1.31 -0.89 22.36
CA ASP A 112 -1.89 -2.23 22.35
C ASP A 112 -2.16 -2.71 20.93
N LYS A 113 -2.17 -4.02 20.76
CA LYS A 113 -2.42 -4.67 19.47
C LYS A 113 -3.85 -4.37 18.98
N ILE A 114 -3.98 -3.86 17.76
CA ILE A 114 -5.28 -3.69 17.08
C ILE A 114 -5.98 -5.05 17.02
N SER A 115 -7.26 -5.07 17.39
CA SER A 115 -8.06 -6.29 17.46
C SER A 115 -9.53 -6.03 17.13
N THR A 116 -10.01 -6.61 16.05
CA THR A 116 -11.42 -6.53 15.66
C THR A 116 -12.34 -7.24 16.67
N SER A 117 -11.90 -8.40 17.18
CA SER A 117 -12.68 -9.18 18.15
C SER A 117 -12.84 -8.49 19.51
N ARG A 118 -11.90 -7.63 19.89
CA ARG A 118 -11.96 -6.81 21.10
C ARG A 118 -12.57 -5.42 20.84
N ASN A 119 -12.97 -5.13 19.62
CA ASN A 119 -13.37 -3.80 19.15
C ASN A 119 -12.32 -2.70 19.47
N TRP A 120 -11.03 -3.06 19.41
CA TRP A 120 -9.93 -2.16 19.65
C TRP A 120 -9.27 -1.77 18.34
N ALA A 121 -9.84 -0.76 17.70
CA ALA A 121 -9.38 -0.24 16.41
C ALA A 121 -9.91 1.19 16.21
N VAL A 122 -9.31 1.93 15.28
CA VAL A 122 -9.92 3.14 14.71
C VAL A 122 -10.65 2.69 13.45
N TRP A 123 -11.97 2.71 13.50
CA TRP A 123 -12.81 2.34 12.37
C TRP A 123 -12.87 3.49 11.37
N LEU A 124 -12.49 3.25 10.14
CA LEU A 124 -12.38 4.30 9.13
C LEU A 124 -13.72 5.00 8.86
N HIS A 125 -14.83 4.28 8.86
CA HIS A 125 -16.16 4.86 8.67
C HIS A 125 -16.54 5.79 9.82
N GLU A 126 -16.20 5.47 11.07
CA GLU A 126 -16.40 6.33 12.24
C GLU A 126 -15.48 7.56 12.17
N TYR A 127 -14.19 7.34 11.87
CA TYR A 127 -13.23 8.43 11.69
C TYR A 127 -13.71 9.47 10.66
N LEU A 128 -14.26 9.05 9.54
CA LEU A 128 -14.75 9.96 8.49
C LEU A 128 -15.94 10.80 8.93
N VAL A 129 -16.73 10.32 9.89
CA VAL A 129 -17.83 11.06 10.51
C VAL A 129 -17.32 12.03 11.58
N ASP A 130 -16.41 11.58 12.45
CA ASP A 130 -15.89 12.37 13.57
C ASP A 130 -14.91 13.46 13.10
N PHE A 131 -14.19 13.22 11.99
CA PHE A 131 -13.20 14.13 11.43
C PHE A 131 -13.47 14.46 9.95
N PRO A 132 -14.58 15.14 9.63
CA PRO A 132 -14.94 15.43 8.25
C PRO A 132 -13.87 16.29 7.56
N GLY A 133 -13.47 15.92 6.35
CA GLY A 133 -12.44 16.63 5.57
C GLY A 133 -11.00 16.43 6.07
N LYS A 134 -10.75 15.47 6.98
CA LYS A 134 -9.43 15.18 7.54
C LYS A 134 -8.82 13.86 7.01
N GLN A 135 -9.31 13.36 5.90
CA GLN A 135 -8.81 12.11 5.29
C GLN A 135 -7.29 12.17 5.02
N ASP A 136 -6.83 13.29 4.48
CA ASP A 136 -5.42 13.46 4.13
C ASP A 136 -4.52 13.65 5.36
N VAL A 137 -5.06 14.16 6.47
CA VAL A 137 -4.33 14.19 7.74
C VAL A 137 -4.05 12.78 8.23
N LEU A 138 -5.06 11.89 8.19
CA LEU A 138 -4.88 10.48 8.57
C LEU A 138 -3.88 9.79 7.64
N ARG A 139 -4.01 9.98 6.34
CA ARG A 139 -3.08 9.40 5.34
C ARG A 139 -1.65 9.85 5.58
N TYR A 140 -1.46 11.15 5.85
CA TYR A 140 -0.15 11.69 6.19
C TYR A 140 0.45 11.04 7.45
N VAL A 141 -0.32 10.98 8.54
CA VAL A 141 0.14 10.41 9.80
C VAL A 141 0.48 8.93 9.66
N LEU A 142 -0.37 8.15 8.97
CA LEU A 142 -0.12 6.72 8.73
C LEU A 142 1.11 6.49 7.84
N THR A 143 1.35 7.35 6.85
CA THR A 143 2.53 7.28 5.99
C THR A 143 3.80 7.65 6.75
N ALA A 144 3.75 8.76 7.51
CA ALA A 144 4.89 9.22 8.30
C ALA A 144 5.25 8.27 9.46
N ASN A 145 4.28 7.45 9.90
CA ASN A 145 4.44 6.44 10.96
C ASN A 145 4.38 5.01 10.42
N ALA A 146 4.65 4.82 9.11
CA ALA A 146 4.60 3.49 8.51
C ALA A 146 5.60 2.53 9.20
N PRO A 147 5.15 1.33 9.59
CA PRO A 147 6.00 0.36 10.29
C PRO A 147 6.87 -0.42 9.29
N GLU A 148 7.82 0.24 8.63
CA GLU A 148 8.63 -0.37 7.56
C GLU A 148 9.68 -1.35 8.09
N THR A 149 10.35 -1.03 9.20
CA THR A 149 11.48 -1.81 9.74
C THR A 149 11.28 -2.35 11.14
N LYS A 150 10.28 -1.84 11.83
CA LYS A 150 9.89 -2.25 13.19
C LYS A 150 8.42 -1.95 13.43
N ASP A 151 7.83 -2.62 14.42
CA ASP A 151 6.48 -2.30 14.87
C ASP A 151 6.39 -0.83 15.30
N ASN A 152 5.33 -0.17 14.90
CA ASN A 152 5.05 1.21 15.27
C ASN A 152 3.72 1.31 16.02
N ASN A 153 3.43 2.51 16.53
CA ASN A 153 2.27 2.77 17.35
C ASN A 153 1.54 4.02 16.87
N PHE A 154 0.25 3.90 16.59
CA PHE A 154 -0.62 5.04 16.37
C PHE A 154 -1.16 5.51 17.71
N THR A 155 -1.00 6.81 18.01
CA THR A 155 -1.65 7.47 19.16
C THR A 155 -2.36 8.73 18.71
N TRP A 156 -3.48 9.06 19.34
CA TRP A 156 -4.18 10.31 19.06
C TRP A 156 -3.33 11.55 19.40
N LYS A 157 -2.42 11.41 20.36
CA LYS A 157 -1.46 12.46 20.69
C LYS A 157 -0.48 12.71 19.54
N ASP A 158 0.12 11.66 18.97
CA ASP A 158 1.03 11.78 17.81
C ASP A 158 0.26 12.32 16.59
N PHE A 159 -0.96 11.85 16.35
CA PHE A 159 -1.83 12.38 15.30
C PHE A 159 -2.03 13.90 15.42
N GLN A 160 -2.37 14.37 16.61
CA GLN A 160 -2.54 15.81 16.88
C GLN A 160 -1.23 16.58 16.69
N ASP A 161 -0.12 16.05 17.22
CA ASP A 161 1.18 16.70 17.16
C ASP A 161 1.69 16.83 15.73
N ARG A 162 1.58 15.78 14.92
CA ARG A 162 1.96 15.80 13.50
C ARG A 162 1.08 16.76 12.70
N ASN A 163 -0.22 16.73 12.90
CA ASN A 163 -1.11 17.69 12.26
C ASN A 163 -0.69 19.14 12.58
N ASN A 164 -0.44 19.45 13.84
CA ASN A 164 -0.17 20.82 14.28
C ASN A 164 1.25 21.27 13.94
N ASN A 165 2.25 20.43 14.16
CA ASN A 165 3.66 20.81 14.05
C ASN A 165 4.24 20.60 12.65
N GLU A 166 3.72 19.63 11.89
CA GLU A 166 4.22 19.32 10.57
C GLU A 166 3.31 19.91 9.47
N LEU A 167 2.02 19.54 9.45
CA LEU A 167 1.12 20.02 8.41
C LEU A 167 0.76 21.50 8.57
N VAL A 168 0.41 21.95 9.76
CA VAL A 168 0.00 23.34 9.99
C VAL A 168 1.22 24.25 10.13
N ALA A 169 2.14 23.95 11.04
CA ALA A 169 3.23 24.87 11.36
C ALA A 169 4.31 24.93 10.27
N VAL A 170 4.54 23.85 9.51
CA VAL A 170 5.53 23.84 8.41
C VAL A 170 4.85 24.09 7.08
N TYR A 171 4.08 23.11 6.59
CA TYR A 171 3.49 23.17 5.26
C TYR A 171 2.44 24.29 5.13
N GLY A 172 1.48 24.35 6.04
CA GLY A 172 0.43 25.37 6.05
C GLY A 172 1.00 26.79 6.19
N ASN A 173 2.02 26.98 7.02
CA ASN A 173 2.69 28.27 7.16
C ASN A 173 3.44 28.67 5.88
N PHE A 174 4.12 27.72 5.23
CA PHE A 174 4.76 27.96 3.93
C PHE A 174 3.75 28.44 2.88
N VAL A 175 2.65 27.70 2.71
CA VAL A 175 1.58 28.04 1.75
C VAL A 175 0.97 29.40 2.10
N ASN A 176 0.63 29.63 3.37
CA ASN A 176 0.04 30.89 3.81
C ASN A 176 0.97 32.08 3.53
N ARG A 177 2.26 31.95 3.84
CA ARG A 177 3.24 33.04 3.57
C ARG A 177 3.39 33.30 2.07
N ALA A 178 3.49 32.28 1.24
CA ALA A 178 3.58 32.43 -0.20
C ALA A 178 2.36 33.16 -0.76
N LEU A 179 1.15 32.78 -0.36
CA LEU A 179 -0.09 33.41 -0.80
C LEU A 179 -0.22 34.85 -0.27
N GLN A 180 0.14 35.11 1.00
CA GLN A 180 0.10 36.47 1.54
C GLN A 180 1.10 37.40 0.86
N LEU A 181 2.30 36.95 0.53
CA LEU A 181 3.28 37.74 -0.22
C LEU A 181 2.81 38.00 -1.65
N THR A 182 2.26 36.98 -2.32
CA THR A 182 1.68 37.12 -3.66
C THR A 182 0.53 38.15 -3.65
N LYS A 183 -0.35 38.07 -2.66
CA LYS A 183 -1.45 39.05 -2.53
C LYS A 183 -0.92 40.47 -2.27
N LYS A 184 0.06 40.58 -1.35
CA LYS A 184 0.61 41.90 -0.94
C LYS A 184 1.36 42.61 -2.06
N TYR A 185 2.18 41.88 -2.81
CA TYR A 185 3.08 42.52 -3.80
C TYR A 185 2.59 42.44 -5.23
N PHE A 186 1.70 41.48 -5.55
CA PHE A 186 1.22 41.23 -6.92
C PHE A 186 -0.29 41.19 -7.02
N GLY A 187 -1.02 41.69 -6.02
CA GLY A 187 -2.49 41.74 -6.07
C GLY A 187 -3.17 40.38 -6.10
N GLY A 188 -2.47 39.31 -5.72
CA GLY A 188 -2.97 37.93 -5.74
C GLY A 188 -2.78 37.21 -7.09
N ILE A 189 -2.12 37.83 -8.04
CA ILE A 189 -1.79 37.26 -9.37
C ILE A 189 -0.36 36.76 -9.30
N VAL A 190 -0.10 35.53 -9.76
CA VAL A 190 1.26 35.02 -9.88
C VAL A 190 1.96 35.80 -11.01
N PRO A 191 3.08 36.49 -10.71
CA PRO A 191 3.78 37.26 -11.74
C PRO A 191 4.38 36.35 -12.82
N GLU A 192 4.61 36.91 -14.00
CA GLU A 192 5.39 36.21 -15.03
C GLU A 192 6.80 35.92 -14.50
N CYS A 193 7.31 34.74 -14.83
CA CYS A 193 8.65 34.35 -14.48
C CYS A 193 9.66 35.18 -15.31
N GLY A 194 10.52 35.96 -14.63
CA GLY A 194 11.65 36.61 -15.28
C GLY A 194 12.76 35.65 -15.66
N GLU A 195 13.95 36.16 -16.02
CA GLU A 195 15.12 35.34 -16.25
C GLU A 195 15.51 34.60 -14.95
N LEU A 196 15.59 33.27 -15.05
CA LEU A 196 16.04 32.44 -13.93
C LEU A 196 17.51 32.72 -13.61
N GLN A 197 17.78 33.07 -12.37
CA GLN A 197 19.15 33.23 -11.87
C GLN A 197 19.71 31.88 -11.38
N ASP A 198 20.99 31.83 -11.07
CA ASP A 198 21.65 30.60 -10.61
C ASP A 198 21.02 30.02 -9.34
N VAL A 199 20.54 30.88 -8.44
CA VAL A 199 19.84 30.46 -7.22
C VAL A 199 18.52 29.76 -7.54
N ASP A 200 17.80 30.23 -8.56
CA ASP A 200 16.53 29.64 -8.98
C ASP A 200 16.76 28.29 -9.64
N ARG A 201 17.76 28.21 -10.52
CA ARG A 201 18.16 26.96 -11.19
C ARG A 201 18.56 25.90 -10.18
N LYS A 202 19.36 26.28 -9.18
CA LYS A 202 19.77 25.38 -8.10
C LYS A 202 18.58 24.88 -7.29
N ALA A 203 17.67 25.76 -6.91
CA ALA A 203 16.45 25.36 -6.18
C ALA A 203 15.56 24.42 -6.98
N ILE A 204 15.42 24.64 -8.31
CA ILE A 204 14.68 23.74 -9.19
C ILE A 204 15.34 22.37 -9.30
N GLU A 205 16.67 22.30 -9.38
CA GLU A 205 17.41 21.03 -9.39
C GLU A 205 17.24 20.27 -8.07
N GLU A 206 17.46 20.94 -6.94
CA GLU A 206 17.24 20.34 -5.63
C GLU A 206 15.83 19.79 -5.46
N PHE A 207 14.82 20.49 -6.01
CA PHE A 207 13.43 20.03 -5.97
C PHE A 207 13.17 18.81 -6.85
N LYS A 208 13.86 18.69 -7.99
CA LYS A 208 13.78 17.50 -8.85
C LYS A 208 14.41 16.28 -8.18
N ASP A 209 15.51 16.48 -7.47
CA ASP A 209 16.23 15.40 -6.77
C ASP A 209 15.43 14.80 -5.60
N VAL A 210 14.50 15.55 -5.01
CA VAL A 210 13.60 15.04 -3.94
C VAL A 210 12.75 13.86 -4.42
N LYS A 211 12.43 13.78 -5.71
CA LYS A 211 11.68 12.65 -6.29
C LYS A 211 12.50 11.38 -6.48
N GLN A 212 13.82 11.46 -6.40
CA GLN A 212 14.72 10.33 -6.65
C GLN A 212 15.27 9.71 -5.35
N LYS A 213 15.03 10.35 -4.21
CA LYS A 213 15.35 9.86 -2.86
C LYS A 213 14.16 9.18 -2.23
#